data_5ac0f31eee2aac27573be8c4755ff015
#
_entry.id   5ac0f31eee2aac27573be8c4755ff015
#
_cell.length_a   1.000
_cell.length_b   1.000
_cell.length_c   1.000
_cell.angle_alpha   90.00
_cell.angle_beta   90.00
_cell.angle_gamma   90.00
#
_symmetry.space_group_name_H-M   'P 1'
#
loop_
_entity.id
_entity.type
_entity.pdbx_description
1 polymer ?
#
loop_
_entity_poly.entity_id
_entity_poly.type
_entity_poly.pdbx_seq_one_letter_code
_entity_poly.pdbx_strand_id
1 'polypeptide(L)'
;MIGYPLNFIKLQTFIISIFLILSEGVFGDNFLTAARMSDSDKATRFVFEFKNNVTYKVIELVEPARLVIDFAKSDLSTNLSNLDISGTNILKIRTSKKKFGDLRLVLDLKDAMRFQHFLLNSAGSEKTRFVIDFFKAPVNEERISKTDKTSKRKILIAIDAGHGGKDPGALGPGKIQEKHIVLSISKKIERLFDQDPSFDGFLTRDGDYFLDHRKRSRLAFDKRADFFVSIHADAFPDSRANGASVYVLSTEGSESEVGKFLSEEEIRRDLNQGSTIIEIDKQEEGVDQILLDLTMDKTLEMSLEAGGDVVERLSRVARRMHKKKVERASFLVLKSPDIPSLLIETGFISNPAESRKLADESYQNKLAQAIYFGIRDFHIKNTPYGALKPKALDYELYEYEVKSGDTLSQIAVDYGFTMDDLLRFNGLKSSKLVVGQNIKFPRANENKIKEIYVVKNGDTLSEIAQSWNISLAELRSQNNLSSNVIKVGQRLTIYGQVIEQPKTVYIVKRGDTLSEIALKNKTTTKAIMRSNNLSSSTISVGQKLAVP
;
A
#
# COMPACT_ATOMS: atom_id res chain seq x y z
N MET A 1 74.90 33.58 -62.63
CA MET A 1 74.47 33.59 -61.21
C MET A 1 72.98 33.35 -61.19
N ILE A 2 72.66 32.14 -60.89
CA ILE A 2 71.52 31.59 -60.25
C ILE A 2 70.15 32.18 -60.62
N GLY A 3 69.46 31.58 -61.59
CA GLY A 3 68.05 31.77 -61.86
C GLY A 3 67.28 30.59 -61.33
N TYR A 4 66.16 30.87 -60.71
CA TYR A 4 65.15 29.84 -60.29
C TYR A 4 63.98 29.91 -61.27
N PRO A 5 63.52 28.76 -61.80
CA PRO A 5 62.32 28.71 -62.68
C PRO A 5 61.06 28.59 -61.79
N LEU A 6 60.06 29.37 -62.16
CA LEU A 6 58.68 29.25 -61.65
C LEU A 6 58.10 27.91 -62.17
N ASN A 7 57.77 27.05 -61.22
CA ASN A 7 56.98 25.87 -61.51
C ASN A 7 55.48 26.18 -61.31
N PHE A 8 54.72 26.05 -62.36
CA PHE A 8 53.26 26.03 -62.39
C PHE A 8 52.74 24.83 -61.62
N ILE A 9 52.17 25.06 -60.45
CA ILE A 9 51.41 24.04 -59.74
C ILE A 9 50.00 24.06 -60.32
N LYS A 10 49.64 23.01 -61.04
CA LYS A 10 48.26 22.72 -61.44
C LYS A 10 47.41 22.50 -60.17
N LEU A 11 46.43 23.37 -60.00
CA LEU A 11 45.38 23.23 -59.01
C LEU A 11 44.45 22.07 -59.42
N GLN A 12 44.73 20.85 -58.98
CA GLN A 12 43.77 19.75 -59.04
C GLN A 12 42.72 19.93 -57.96
N THR A 13 41.53 20.31 -58.37
CA THR A 13 40.33 20.36 -57.55
C THR A 13 39.97 18.94 -57.13
N PHE A 14 40.36 18.58 -55.92
CA PHE A 14 39.92 17.33 -55.30
C PHE A 14 38.50 17.56 -54.80
N ILE A 15 37.50 17.11 -55.58
CA ILE A 15 36.12 17.01 -55.15
C ILE A 15 36.08 15.86 -54.16
N ILE A 16 36.17 16.16 -52.87
CA ILE A 16 35.83 15.25 -51.81
C ILE A 16 34.30 15.14 -51.80
N SER A 17 33.77 14.13 -52.50
CA SER A 17 32.41 13.68 -52.30
C SER A 17 32.31 13.10 -50.88
N ILE A 18 31.94 13.94 -49.94
CA ILE A 18 31.46 13.47 -48.64
C ILE A 18 30.13 12.76 -48.91
N PHE A 19 30.20 11.46 -49.10
CA PHE A 19 29.05 10.60 -48.89
C PHE A 19 28.70 10.68 -47.43
N LEU A 20 27.83 11.65 -47.07
CA LEU A 20 27.03 11.55 -45.86
C LEU A 20 26.16 10.31 -46.03
N ILE A 21 26.64 9.18 -45.57
CA ILE A 21 25.78 8.05 -45.22
C ILE A 21 24.94 8.54 -44.05
N LEU A 22 23.85 9.23 -44.38
CA LEU A 22 22.70 9.25 -43.52
C LEU A 22 22.30 7.78 -43.36
N SER A 23 22.82 7.13 -42.33
CA SER A 23 22.17 5.97 -41.80
C SER A 23 20.81 6.47 -41.33
N GLU A 24 19.85 6.58 -42.24
CA GLU A 24 18.47 6.46 -41.87
C GLU A 24 18.41 5.13 -41.14
N GLY A 25 18.48 5.19 -39.83
CA GLY A 25 18.06 4.05 -39.01
C GLY A 25 16.69 3.70 -39.57
N VAL A 26 16.58 2.53 -40.17
CA VAL A 26 15.31 1.92 -40.54
C VAL A 26 14.56 1.74 -39.22
N PHE A 27 13.95 2.82 -38.74
CA PHE A 27 12.87 2.72 -37.79
C PHE A 27 11.74 2.10 -38.61
N GLY A 28 11.68 0.78 -38.60
CA GLY A 28 10.58 0.07 -39.22
C GLY A 28 9.29 0.67 -38.65
N ASP A 29 8.44 1.16 -39.54
CA ASP A 29 7.13 1.66 -39.17
C ASP A 29 6.47 0.58 -38.32
N ASN A 30 6.11 0.91 -37.10
CA ASN A 30 5.39 -0.01 -36.24
C ASN A 30 3.92 0.00 -36.65
N PHE A 31 3.27 -1.14 -36.67
CA PHE A 31 1.91 -1.28 -37.15
C PHE A 31 1.04 -1.94 -36.07
N LEU A 32 -0.13 -1.35 -35.79
CA LEU A 32 -1.21 -2.01 -35.09
C LEU A 32 -1.82 -3.03 -36.08
N THR A 33 -1.53 -4.31 -35.86
CA THR A 33 -1.82 -5.40 -36.82
C THR A 33 -3.11 -6.14 -36.49
N ALA A 34 -3.53 -6.15 -35.23
CA ALA A 34 -4.77 -6.77 -34.82
C ALA A 34 -5.35 -6.05 -33.59
N ALA A 35 -6.67 -6.10 -33.46
CA ALA A 35 -7.36 -5.69 -32.26
C ALA A 35 -8.44 -6.72 -31.90
N ARG A 36 -8.57 -7.00 -30.62
CA ARG A 36 -9.57 -7.93 -30.08
C ARG A 36 -10.23 -7.29 -28.88
N MET A 37 -11.46 -7.69 -28.64
CA MET A 37 -12.21 -7.30 -27.47
C MET A 37 -12.86 -8.54 -26.86
N SER A 38 -12.90 -8.58 -25.54
CA SER A 38 -13.74 -9.50 -24.77
C SER A 38 -14.54 -8.70 -23.75
N ASP A 39 -15.78 -9.11 -23.55
CA ASP A 39 -16.69 -8.49 -22.58
C ASP A 39 -17.20 -9.55 -21.61
N SER A 40 -17.08 -9.25 -20.31
CA SER A 40 -17.52 -10.11 -19.22
C SER A 40 -18.36 -9.31 -18.24
N ASP A 41 -18.96 -9.96 -17.25
CA ASP A 41 -19.71 -9.26 -16.18
C ASP A 41 -18.84 -8.31 -15.36
N LYS A 42 -17.51 -8.52 -15.35
CA LYS A 42 -16.56 -7.78 -14.52
C LYS A 42 -15.86 -6.64 -15.27
N ALA A 43 -15.50 -6.88 -16.53
CA ALA A 43 -14.69 -5.92 -17.30
C ALA A 43 -14.88 -6.11 -18.82
N THR A 44 -14.70 -5.01 -19.56
CA THR A 44 -14.51 -5.01 -21.02
C THR A 44 -13.04 -4.82 -21.29
N ARG A 45 -12.38 -5.80 -21.94
CA ARG A 45 -10.96 -5.78 -22.27
C ARG A 45 -10.75 -5.55 -23.75
N PHE A 46 -9.84 -4.65 -24.10
CA PHE A 46 -9.31 -4.46 -25.44
C PHE A 46 -7.84 -4.86 -25.48
N VAL A 47 -7.46 -5.58 -26.53
CA VAL A 47 -6.08 -5.96 -26.83
C VAL A 47 -5.72 -5.46 -28.22
N PHE A 48 -4.72 -4.60 -28.29
CA PHE A 48 -4.18 -4.04 -29.53
C PHE A 48 -2.79 -4.62 -29.76
N GLU A 49 -2.61 -5.39 -30.86
CA GLU A 49 -1.37 -6.09 -31.17
C GLU A 49 -0.53 -5.27 -32.14
N PHE A 50 0.72 -5.01 -31.76
CA PHE A 50 1.71 -4.29 -32.57
C PHE A 50 2.77 -5.24 -33.09
N LYS A 51 3.28 -4.93 -34.30
CA LYS A 51 4.32 -5.72 -34.95
C LYS A 51 5.63 -5.72 -34.15
N ASN A 52 5.98 -4.59 -33.55
CA ASN A 52 7.21 -4.37 -32.80
C ASN A 52 6.88 -3.71 -31.42
N ASN A 53 7.90 -3.53 -30.60
CA ASN A 53 7.76 -2.78 -29.36
C ASN A 53 7.22 -1.36 -29.59
N VAL A 54 6.28 -0.94 -28.76
CA VAL A 54 5.62 0.36 -28.87
C VAL A 54 5.73 1.15 -27.56
N THR A 55 5.99 2.44 -27.70
CA THR A 55 5.83 3.39 -26.60
C THR A 55 4.52 4.15 -26.76
N TYR A 56 3.85 4.45 -25.66
CA TYR A 56 2.53 5.06 -25.72
C TYR A 56 2.33 6.09 -24.59
N LYS A 57 1.34 6.95 -24.81
CA LYS A 57 0.85 7.92 -23.82
C LYS A 57 -0.67 7.83 -23.75
N VAL A 58 -1.22 7.69 -22.54
CA VAL A 58 -2.66 7.70 -22.28
C VAL A 58 -3.07 9.05 -21.72
N ILE A 59 -4.17 9.60 -22.25
CA ILE A 59 -4.78 10.87 -21.84
C ILE A 59 -6.27 10.62 -21.65
N GLU A 60 -6.75 10.87 -20.47
CA GLU A 60 -8.18 10.84 -20.19
C GLU A 60 -8.80 12.21 -20.30
N LEU A 61 -9.99 12.26 -20.90
CA LEU A 61 -10.84 13.42 -20.98
C LEU A 61 -12.17 13.08 -20.32
N VAL A 62 -12.61 13.92 -19.39
CA VAL A 62 -13.80 13.63 -18.56
C VAL A 62 -15.09 14.12 -19.22
N GLU A 63 -15.07 15.26 -19.92
CA GLU A 63 -16.23 15.83 -20.57
C GLU A 63 -15.93 16.25 -22.01
N PRO A 64 -16.51 15.55 -23.00
CA PRO A 64 -17.16 14.23 -22.91
C PRO A 64 -16.15 13.13 -22.58
N ALA A 65 -16.61 12.08 -21.88
CA ALA A 65 -15.76 10.98 -21.40
C ALA A 65 -15.06 10.28 -22.56
N ARG A 66 -13.73 10.30 -22.57
CA ARG A 66 -12.89 9.71 -23.63
C ARG A 66 -11.55 9.27 -23.10
N LEU A 67 -11.09 8.16 -23.63
CA LEU A 67 -9.71 7.73 -23.45
C LEU A 67 -8.94 7.91 -24.75
N VAL A 68 -7.88 8.70 -24.74
CA VAL A 68 -7.03 8.98 -25.89
C VAL A 68 -5.67 8.31 -25.68
N ILE A 69 -5.26 7.48 -26.63
CA ILE A 69 -3.98 6.79 -26.58
C ILE A 69 -3.16 7.20 -27.80
N ASP A 70 -1.97 7.73 -27.57
CA ASP A 70 -1.00 8.06 -28.62
C ASP A 70 0.10 7.00 -28.64
N PHE A 71 0.21 6.26 -29.73
CA PHE A 71 1.28 5.28 -29.95
C PHE A 71 2.36 5.92 -30.83
N ALA A 72 3.58 6.02 -30.29
CA ALA A 72 4.68 6.69 -30.97
C ALA A 72 5.08 5.93 -32.25
N LYS A 73 5.31 6.67 -33.33
CA LYS A 73 5.79 6.17 -34.64
C LYS A 73 5.08 4.90 -35.11
N SER A 74 3.77 4.87 -34.98
CA SER A 74 2.93 3.71 -35.29
C SER A 74 1.88 4.08 -36.32
N ASP A 75 1.44 3.08 -37.09
CA ASP A 75 0.37 3.20 -38.08
C ASP A 75 -0.66 2.08 -37.92
N LEU A 76 -1.82 2.24 -38.52
CA LEU A 76 -2.92 1.28 -38.47
C LEU A 76 -2.88 0.37 -39.70
N SER A 77 -2.77 -0.95 -39.50
CA SER A 77 -2.84 -1.95 -40.58
C SER A 77 -4.00 -2.94 -40.44
N THR A 78 -4.94 -2.65 -39.51
CA THR A 78 -6.13 -3.47 -39.27
C THR A 78 -7.39 -2.60 -39.23
N ASN A 79 -8.56 -3.21 -39.44
CA ASN A 79 -9.83 -2.51 -39.36
C ASN A 79 -10.45 -2.68 -37.99
N LEU A 80 -10.53 -1.58 -37.21
CA LEU A 80 -11.12 -1.56 -35.87
C LEU A 80 -12.67 -1.54 -35.88
N SER A 81 -13.30 -1.31 -37.04
CA SER A 81 -14.77 -1.32 -37.13
C SER A 81 -15.39 -2.72 -36.96
N ASN A 82 -14.56 -3.75 -37.02
CA ASN A 82 -14.98 -5.14 -36.83
C ASN A 82 -15.11 -5.54 -35.34
N LEU A 83 -14.72 -4.66 -34.42
CA LEU A 83 -14.90 -4.90 -32.98
C LEU A 83 -16.36 -4.68 -32.62
N ASP A 84 -17.01 -5.73 -32.13
CA ASP A 84 -18.37 -5.62 -31.62
C ASP A 84 -18.36 -4.99 -30.21
N ILE A 85 -18.59 -3.68 -30.14
CA ILE A 85 -18.67 -2.91 -28.90
C ILE A 85 -20.10 -2.81 -28.35
N SER A 86 -21.06 -3.52 -28.95
CA SER A 86 -22.45 -3.51 -28.48
C SER A 86 -22.54 -4.07 -27.04
N GLY A 87 -23.40 -3.47 -26.24
CA GLY A 87 -23.54 -3.85 -24.83
C GLY A 87 -22.46 -3.31 -23.88
N THR A 88 -21.37 -2.75 -24.40
CA THR A 88 -20.31 -2.15 -23.57
C THR A 88 -20.56 -0.66 -23.25
N ASN A 89 -19.68 -0.08 -22.42
CA ASN A 89 -19.67 1.37 -22.15
C ASN A 89 -18.91 2.19 -23.22
N ILE A 90 -18.43 1.54 -24.29
CA ILE A 90 -17.73 2.20 -25.39
C ILE A 90 -18.77 2.67 -26.43
N LEU A 91 -18.79 3.95 -26.73
CA LEU A 91 -19.67 4.52 -27.75
C LEU A 91 -19.09 4.40 -29.16
N LYS A 92 -17.78 4.62 -29.25
CA LYS A 92 -17.10 4.69 -30.53
C LYS A 92 -15.60 4.53 -30.39
N ILE A 93 -14.96 3.88 -31.37
CA ILE A 93 -13.51 3.79 -31.52
C ILE A 93 -13.13 4.63 -32.73
N ARG A 94 -12.17 5.55 -32.56
CA ARG A 94 -11.67 6.43 -33.63
C ARG A 94 -10.15 6.39 -33.67
N THR A 95 -9.59 6.48 -34.87
CA THR A 95 -8.15 6.60 -35.06
C THR A 95 -7.81 7.81 -35.92
N SER A 96 -6.64 8.37 -35.69
CA SER A 96 -6.08 9.44 -36.53
C SER A 96 -4.56 9.40 -36.48
N LYS A 97 -3.91 9.88 -37.53
CA LYS A 97 -2.46 10.06 -37.59
C LYS A 97 -2.09 11.46 -37.11
N LYS A 98 -1.14 11.56 -36.21
CA LYS A 98 -0.60 12.84 -35.72
C LYS A 98 0.55 13.34 -36.60
N LYS A 99 0.87 14.64 -36.45
CA LYS A 99 2.13 15.19 -36.95
C LYS A 99 3.28 14.38 -36.35
N PHE A 100 4.28 13.99 -36.98
CA PHE A 100 5.41 13.16 -36.52
C PHE A 100 5.17 11.63 -36.55
N GLY A 101 4.06 11.15 -37.12
CA GLY A 101 3.86 9.73 -37.37
C GLY A 101 3.29 8.91 -36.22
N ASP A 102 2.74 9.53 -35.18
CA ASP A 102 2.09 8.80 -34.09
C ASP A 102 0.66 8.39 -34.48
N LEU A 103 0.27 7.16 -34.14
CA LEU A 103 -1.11 6.70 -34.22
C LEU A 103 -1.86 7.13 -32.96
N ARG A 104 -2.94 7.91 -33.14
CA ARG A 104 -3.88 8.23 -32.07
C ARG A 104 -5.09 7.33 -32.15
N LEU A 105 -5.36 6.63 -31.04
CA LEU A 105 -6.59 5.87 -30.80
C LEU A 105 -7.44 6.63 -29.79
N VAL A 106 -8.73 6.78 -30.05
CA VAL A 106 -9.69 7.41 -29.15
C VAL A 106 -10.86 6.47 -28.91
N LEU A 107 -11.10 6.16 -27.66
CA LEU A 107 -12.27 5.44 -27.18
C LEU A 107 -13.24 6.46 -26.58
N ASP A 108 -14.36 6.71 -27.24
CA ASP A 108 -15.44 7.54 -26.71
C ASP A 108 -16.28 6.68 -25.77
N LEU A 109 -16.50 7.16 -24.54
CA LEU A 109 -17.18 6.43 -23.48
C LEU A 109 -18.56 7.01 -23.20
N LYS A 110 -19.53 6.18 -22.77
CA LYS A 110 -20.84 6.64 -22.26
C LYS A 110 -20.67 7.46 -21.01
N ASP A 111 -19.89 6.90 -20.07
CA ASP A 111 -19.56 7.50 -18.78
C ASP A 111 -18.08 7.25 -18.47
N ALA A 112 -17.50 8.11 -17.62
CA ALA A 112 -16.18 7.85 -17.08
C ALA A 112 -16.21 6.56 -16.27
N MET A 113 -15.26 5.68 -16.53
CA MET A 113 -15.15 4.39 -15.84
C MET A 113 -13.71 4.08 -15.46
N ARG A 114 -13.56 3.24 -14.44
CA ARG A 114 -12.25 2.78 -14.03
C ARG A 114 -11.65 1.93 -15.14
N PHE A 115 -10.39 2.17 -15.48
CA PHE A 115 -9.65 1.34 -16.40
C PHE A 115 -8.21 1.16 -15.93
N GLN A 116 -7.56 0.12 -16.45
CA GLN A 116 -6.12 -0.06 -16.38
C GLN A 116 -5.57 -0.33 -17.78
N HIS A 117 -4.29 -0.06 -17.99
CA HIS A 117 -3.63 -0.31 -19.27
C HIS A 117 -2.17 -0.72 -19.06
N PHE A 118 -1.66 -1.57 -19.93
CA PHE A 118 -0.30 -2.08 -19.86
C PHE A 118 0.19 -2.64 -21.20
N LEU A 119 1.51 -2.82 -21.33
CA LEU A 119 2.12 -3.52 -22.44
C LEU A 119 2.47 -4.95 -22.04
N LEU A 120 2.31 -5.86 -22.99
CA LEU A 120 2.74 -7.25 -22.88
C LEU A 120 3.73 -7.54 -24.00
N ASN A 121 4.93 -7.95 -23.61
CA ASN A 121 5.98 -8.40 -24.50
C ASN A 121 6.07 -9.92 -24.34
N SER A 122 5.75 -10.69 -25.39
CA SER A 122 5.93 -12.14 -25.34
C SER A 122 7.42 -12.48 -25.35
N ALA A 123 7.89 -13.29 -24.43
CA ALA A 123 9.27 -13.77 -24.42
C ALA A 123 9.61 -14.46 -25.75
N GLY A 124 10.67 -13.98 -26.43
CA GLY A 124 11.08 -14.50 -27.72
C GLY A 124 10.29 -14.02 -28.95
N SER A 125 9.37 -13.06 -28.79
CA SER A 125 8.60 -12.43 -29.88
C SER A 125 8.85 -10.94 -29.95
N GLU A 126 9.02 -10.38 -31.14
CA GLU A 126 9.07 -8.91 -31.33
C GLU A 126 7.70 -8.25 -31.20
N LYS A 127 6.62 -9.03 -31.13
CA LYS A 127 5.24 -8.52 -31.03
C LYS A 127 4.92 -8.00 -29.64
N THR A 128 4.39 -6.79 -29.59
CA THR A 128 3.90 -6.17 -28.35
C THR A 128 2.37 -6.05 -28.38
N ARG A 129 1.73 -6.32 -27.27
CA ARG A 129 0.30 -6.10 -27.08
C ARG A 129 0.07 -4.96 -26.09
N PHE A 130 -0.73 -4.00 -26.49
CA PHE A 130 -1.25 -2.98 -25.58
C PHE A 130 -2.65 -3.40 -25.14
N VAL A 131 -2.84 -3.51 -23.84
CA VAL A 131 -4.10 -3.99 -23.22
C VAL A 131 -4.74 -2.85 -22.45
N ILE A 132 -6.08 -2.75 -22.55
CA ILE A 132 -6.91 -1.85 -21.72
C ILE A 132 -8.06 -2.65 -21.15
N ASP A 133 -8.24 -2.59 -19.85
CA ASP A 133 -9.38 -3.13 -19.13
C ASP A 133 -10.26 -2.00 -18.61
N PHE A 134 -11.53 -2.02 -18.98
CA PHE A 134 -12.57 -1.14 -18.41
C PHE A 134 -13.41 -1.95 -17.43
N PHE A 135 -13.35 -1.61 -16.14
CA PHE A 135 -14.05 -2.35 -15.10
C PHE A 135 -15.52 -1.93 -15.01
N LYS A 136 -16.43 -2.91 -15.09
CA LYS A 136 -17.86 -2.69 -14.91
C LYS A 136 -18.18 -2.49 -13.42
N ALA A 137 -19.07 -1.56 -13.11
CA ALA A 137 -19.61 -1.44 -11.75
C ALA A 137 -20.45 -2.67 -11.41
N PRO A 138 -20.37 -3.24 -10.19
CA PRO A 138 -21.29 -4.30 -9.79
C PRO A 138 -22.74 -3.77 -9.72
N VAL A 139 -23.70 -4.63 -10.05
CA VAL A 139 -25.13 -4.32 -10.20
C VAL A 139 -25.85 -3.90 -8.89
N ASN A 140 -25.16 -3.75 -7.77
CA ASN A 140 -25.73 -3.25 -6.52
C ASN A 140 -25.18 -1.84 -6.21
N GLU A 141 -25.74 -0.85 -6.88
CA GLU A 141 -25.60 0.54 -6.47
C GLU A 141 -26.75 0.95 -5.54
N GLU A 142 -26.46 1.03 -4.26
CA GLU A 142 -27.08 2.09 -3.45
C GLU A 142 -26.56 3.44 -3.99
N ARG A 143 -27.49 4.27 -4.41
CA ARG A 143 -27.29 5.57 -5.03
C ARG A 143 -26.29 6.41 -4.23
N ILE A 144 -25.06 6.52 -4.70
CA ILE A 144 -24.19 7.62 -4.33
C ILE A 144 -24.77 8.86 -4.99
N SER A 145 -25.30 9.75 -4.17
CA SER A 145 -25.88 11.03 -4.57
C SER A 145 -24.89 11.81 -5.44
N LYS A 146 -25.46 12.47 -6.46
CA LYS A 146 -24.77 13.42 -7.34
C LYS A 146 -24.25 14.62 -6.54
N THR A 147 -23.07 14.48 -5.93
CA THR A 147 -22.32 15.62 -5.39
C THR A 147 -20.83 15.35 -5.54
N ASP A 148 -20.18 16.22 -6.27
CA ASP A 148 -18.74 16.35 -6.51
C ASP A 148 -18.07 15.38 -7.50
N LYS A 149 -18.19 15.73 -8.79
CA LYS A 149 -17.44 15.11 -9.91
C LYS A 149 -15.93 15.43 -9.95
N THR A 150 -15.38 16.05 -8.92
CA THR A 150 -13.96 16.46 -8.88
C THR A 150 -13.12 15.83 -7.75
N SER A 151 -13.73 15.11 -6.82
CA SER A 151 -12.97 14.48 -5.73
C SER A 151 -12.36 13.16 -6.19
N LYS A 152 -11.03 13.12 -6.23
CA LYS A 152 -10.28 11.87 -6.42
C LYS A 152 -10.48 11.00 -5.18
N ARG A 153 -10.66 9.68 -5.38
CA ARG A 153 -10.80 8.72 -4.28
C ARG A 153 -9.44 8.45 -3.61
N LYS A 154 -9.46 7.98 -2.40
CA LYS A 154 -8.28 7.45 -1.72
C LYS A 154 -7.85 6.10 -2.29
N ILE A 155 -6.58 5.76 -2.11
CA ILE A 155 -6.01 4.44 -2.43
C ILE A 155 -6.41 3.49 -1.31
N LEU A 156 -7.05 2.37 -1.63
CA LEU A 156 -7.55 1.41 -0.65
C LEU A 156 -6.57 0.25 -0.46
N ILE A 157 -6.05 0.10 0.74
CA ILE A 157 -5.10 -0.96 1.11
C ILE A 157 -5.80 -2.02 1.96
N ALA A 158 -5.83 -3.26 1.47
CA ALA A 158 -6.25 -4.41 2.26
C ALA A 158 -5.07 -4.94 3.07
N ILE A 159 -5.22 -4.99 4.39
CA ILE A 159 -4.20 -5.44 5.32
C ILE A 159 -4.71 -6.73 5.95
N ASP A 160 -4.02 -7.82 5.66
CA ASP A 160 -4.37 -9.13 6.17
C ASP A 160 -3.49 -9.50 7.35
N ALA A 161 -4.11 -9.79 8.48
CA ALA A 161 -3.41 -10.36 9.63
C ALA A 161 -3.51 -11.88 9.53
N GLY A 162 -2.41 -12.57 9.28
CA GLY A 162 -2.37 -14.03 9.16
C GLY A 162 -3.00 -14.75 10.36
N HIS A 163 -3.50 -15.97 10.16
CA HIS A 163 -4.08 -16.80 11.23
C HIS A 163 -5.31 -16.21 11.93
N GLY A 164 -5.61 -16.66 13.15
CA GLY A 164 -6.70 -16.11 14.00
C GLY A 164 -7.68 -17.18 14.50
N GLY A 165 -8.36 -16.90 15.61
CA GLY A 165 -9.32 -17.79 16.24
C GLY A 165 -8.70 -19.14 16.61
N LYS A 166 -9.22 -20.23 16.03
CA LYS A 166 -8.74 -21.60 16.23
C LYS A 166 -7.35 -21.89 15.64
N ASP A 167 -6.86 -21.05 14.72
CA ASP A 167 -5.51 -21.12 14.17
C ASP A 167 -4.59 -20.15 14.93
N PRO A 168 -3.72 -20.65 15.82
CA PRO A 168 -2.79 -19.79 16.56
C PRO A 168 -1.63 -19.27 15.69
N GLY A 169 -1.43 -19.81 14.49
CA GLY A 169 -0.20 -19.65 13.72
C GLY A 169 0.97 -20.39 14.38
N ALA A 170 2.18 -19.93 14.13
CA ALA A 170 3.38 -20.45 14.76
C ALA A 170 3.43 -20.12 16.25
N LEU A 171 4.12 -20.98 17.01
CA LEU A 171 4.30 -20.84 18.45
C LEU A 171 5.76 -20.51 18.76
N GLY A 172 5.96 -19.36 19.36
CA GLY A 172 7.25 -18.94 19.87
C GLY A 172 7.53 -19.43 21.30
N PRO A 173 8.75 -19.20 21.81
CA PRO A 173 9.10 -19.43 23.20
C PRO A 173 8.12 -18.74 24.15
N GLY A 174 7.75 -19.43 25.24
CA GLY A 174 6.76 -18.91 26.20
C GLY A 174 5.32 -18.98 25.71
N LYS A 175 5.03 -19.79 24.67
CA LYS A 175 3.71 -19.96 24.05
C LYS A 175 3.16 -18.67 23.42
N ILE A 176 4.04 -17.77 22.99
CA ILE A 176 3.66 -16.59 22.21
C ILE A 176 3.05 -17.08 20.89
N GLN A 177 1.85 -16.61 20.56
CA GLN A 177 1.12 -17.02 19.35
C GLN A 177 1.30 -15.96 18.26
N GLU A 178 1.61 -16.38 17.07
CA GLU A 178 1.77 -15.53 15.89
C GLU A 178 0.55 -14.65 15.64
N LYS A 179 -0.66 -15.23 15.69
CA LYS A 179 -1.92 -14.53 15.41
C LYS A 179 -2.11 -13.22 16.17
N HIS A 180 -1.56 -13.11 17.39
CA HIS A 180 -1.66 -11.89 18.20
C HIS A 180 -0.65 -10.84 17.78
N ILE A 181 0.58 -11.27 17.44
CA ILE A 181 1.65 -10.39 16.97
C ILE A 181 1.26 -9.76 15.64
N VAL A 182 0.86 -10.59 14.67
CA VAL A 182 0.52 -10.12 13.33
C VAL A 182 -0.71 -9.22 13.33
N LEU A 183 -1.72 -9.51 14.17
CA LEU A 183 -2.88 -8.61 14.35
C LEU A 183 -2.45 -7.26 14.93
N SER A 184 -1.54 -7.25 15.89
CA SER A 184 -1.04 -6.01 16.49
C SER A 184 -0.28 -5.16 15.47
N ILE A 185 0.59 -5.78 14.65
CA ILE A 185 1.33 -5.09 13.58
C ILE A 185 0.36 -4.57 12.52
N SER A 186 -0.59 -5.41 12.06
CA SER A 186 -1.58 -5.05 11.04
C SER A 186 -2.45 -3.85 11.46
N LYS A 187 -2.88 -3.78 12.71
CA LYS A 187 -3.61 -2.62 13.26
C LYS A 187 -2.77 -1.33 13.26
N LYS A 188 -1.46 -1.46 13.45
CA LYS A 188 -0.56 -0.31 13.38
C LYS A 188 -0.39 0.16 11.93
N ILE A 189 -0.32 -0.77 10.97
CA ILE A 189 -0.24 -0.46 9.53
C ILE A 189 -1.53 0.22 9.06
N GLU A 190 -2.70 -0.33 9.41
CA GLU A 190 -4.00 0.26 9.09
C GLU A 190 -4.07 1.72 9.56
N ARG A 191 -3.74 1.96 10.83
CA ARG A 191 -3.74 3.32 11.41
C ARG A 191 -2.84 4.29 10.63
N LEU A 192 -1.67 3.84 10.15
CA LEU A 192 -0.77 4.67 9.36
C LEU A 192 -1.37 5.04 8.00
N PHE A 193 -2.07 4.10 7.34
CA PHE A 193 -2.77 4.39 6.09
C PHE A 193 -3.97 5.32 6.31
N ASP A 194 -4.76 5.12 7.36
CA ASP A 194 -5.91 5.97 7.67
C ASP A 194 -5.50 7.42 8.00
N GLN A 195 -4.30 7.59 8.53
CA GLN A 195 -3.73 8.91 8.81
C GLN A 195 -3.20 9.62 7.55
N ASP A 196 -2.93 8.90 6.46
CA ASP A 196 -2.50 9.52 5.19
C ASP A 196 -3.73 9.94 4.37
N PRO A 197 -3.87 11.24 4.02
CA PRO A 197 -5.02 11.73 3.24
C PRO A 197 -5.24 11.04 1.90
N SER A 198 -4.19 10.40 1.35
CA SER A 198 -4.25 9.73 0.05
C SER A 198 -4.66 8.27 0.14
N PHE A 199 -4.76 7.71 1.36
CA PHE A 199 -5.01 6.30 1.58
C PHE A 199 -6.19 6.05 2.52
N ASP A 200 -6.77 4.86 2.41
CA ASP A 200 -7.61 4.21 3.41
C ASP A 200 -7.09 2.79 3.62
N GLY A 201 -7.00 2.37 4.89
CA GLY A 201 -6.68 1.00 5.28
C GLY A 201 -7.93 0.22 5.69
N PHE A 202 -7.92 -1.09 5.48
CA PHE A 202 -8.86 -1.94 6.17
C PHE A 202 -8.24 -3.31 6.49
N LEU A 203 -8.61 -3.86 7.63
CA LEU A 203 -8.19 -5.19 8.06
C LEU A 203 -9.12 -6.26 7.50
N THR A 204 -8.56 -7.40 7.06
CA THR A 204 -9.38 -8.58 6.73
C THR A 204 -10.01 -9.16 8.00
N ARG A 205 -9.29 -9.10 9.13
CA ARG A 205 -9.80 -9.37 10.47
C ARG A 205 -9.30 -8.32 11.46
N ASP A 206 -10.18 -7.78 12.25
CA ASP A 206 -9.92 -6.78 13.30
C ASP A 206 -9.89 -7.38 14.71
N GLY A 207 -10.19 -8.68 14.84
CA GLY A 207 -10.26 -9.45 16.08
C GLY A 207 -9.59 -10.81 15.97
N ASP A 208 -9.69 -11.58 17.07
CA ASP A 208 -9.18 -12.96 17.13
C ASP A 208 -10.23 -13.97 16.65
N TYR A 209 -10.45 -14.03 15.34
CA TYR A 209 -11.30 -15.03 14.66
C TYR A 209 -10.61 -15.55 13.41
N PHE A 210 -10.98 -16.77 13.03
CA PHE A 210 -10.40 -17.46 11.87
C PHE A 210 -11.05 -17.01 10.57
N LEU A 211 -10.23 -16.76 9.56
CA LEU A 211 -10.62 -16.59 8.17
C LEU A 211 -9.76 -17.51 7.30
N ASP A 212 -10.40 -18.30 6.43
CA ASP A 212 -9.67 -19.05 5.42
C ASP A 212 -9.03 -18.13 4.36
N HIS A 213 -7.98 -18.61 3.69
CA HIS A 213 -7.19 -17.82 2.75
C HIS A 213 -8.02 -17.21 1.61
N ARG A 214 -9.03 -17.94 1.10
CA ARG A 214 -9.91 -17.45 0.05
C ARG A 214 -10.80 -16.31 0.51
N LYS A 215 -11.30 -16.37 1.75
CA LYS A 215 -12.08 -15.25 2.31
C LYS A 215 -11.25 -14.00 2.45
N ARG A 216 -9.97 -14.10 2.79
CA ARG A 216 -9.06 -12.96 2.92
C ARG A 216 -8.89 -12.23 1.59
N SER A 217 -8.47 -12.94 0.55
CA SER A 217 -8.35 -12.37 -0.79
C SER A 217 -9.69 -11.94 -1.38
N ARG A 218 -10.78 -12.66 -1.10
CA ARG A 218 -12.13 -12.29 -1.51
C ARG A 218 -12.60 -10.99 -0.88
N LEU A 219 -12.33 -10.76 0.40
CA LEU A 219 -12.64 -9.48 1.06
C LEU A 219 -11.92 -8.30 0.40
N ALA A 220 -10.64 -8.49 0.04
CA ALA A 220 -9.90 -7.46 -0.69
C ALA A 220 -10.53 -7.18 -2.06
N PHE A 221 -10.89 -8.24 -2.78
CA PHE A 221 -11.55 -8.13 -4.08
C PHE A 221 -12.92 -7.46 -3.99
N ASP A 222 -13.79 -7.89 -3.08
CA ASP A 222 -15.16 -7.37 -2.94
C ASP A 222 -15.16 -5.88 -2.52
N LYS A 223 -14.17 -5.48 -1.72
CA LYS A 223 -13.96 -4.06 -1.34
C LYS A 223 -13.19 -3.27 -2.40
N ARG A 224 -12.76 -3.90 -3.50
CA ARG A 224 -11.97 -3.27 -4.57
C ARG A 224 -10.70 -2.61 -4.07
N ALA A 225 -9.94 -3.34 -3.25
CA ALA A 225 -8.65 -2.88 -2.79
C ALA A 225 -7.70 -2.63 -3.97
N ASP A 226 -6.88 -1.60 -3.86
CA ASP A 226 -5.83 -1.30 -4.84
C ASP A 226 -4.55 -2.09 -4.59
N PHE A 227 -4.39 -2.58 -3.35
CA PHE A 227 -3.25 -3.35 -2.91
C PHE A 227 -3.63 -4.28 -1.76
N PHE A 228 -3.00 -5.45 -1.69
CA PHE A 228 -3.17 -6.42 -0.62
C PHE A 228 -1.83 -6.74 0.05
N VAL A 229 -1.78 -6.73 1.38
CA VAL A 229 -0.59 -7.12 2.13
C VAL A 229 -0.95 -8.06 3.26
N SER A 230 -0.38 -9.27 3.27
CA SER A 230 -0.53 -10.24 4.36
C SER A 230 0.67 -10.21 5.28
N ILE A 231 0.44 -10.15 6.58
CA ILE A 231 1.44 -10.01 7.63
C ILE A 231 1.55 -11.30 8.41
N HIS A 232 2.75 -11.86 8.44
CA HIS A 232 3.12 -13.11 9.08
C HIS A 232 4.36 -12.99 9.97
N ALA A 233 4.61 -13.99 10.82
CA ALA A 233 5.79 -14.13 11.67
C ALA A 233 6.03 -15.61 11.97
N ASP A 234 6.12 -16.40 10.96
CA ASP A 234 6.03 -17.87 10.99
C ASP A 234 7.22 -18.54 11.71
N ALA A 235 7.15 -19.83 11.90
CA ALA A 235 8.23 -20.64 12.44
C ALA A 235 8.99 -21.34 11.32
N PHE A 236 10.27 -21.54 11.53
CA PHE A 236 11.08 -22.42 10.70
C PHE A 236 11.75 -23.51 11.56
N PRO A 237 11.92 -24.75 11.05
CA PRO A 237 12.51 -25.84 11.84
C PRO A 237 13.89 -25.51 12.43
N ASP A 238 14.72 -24.76 11.69
CA ASP A 238 15.98 -24.24 12.24
C ASP A 238 15.70 -22.95 13.03
N SER A 239 15.75 -23.04 14.36
CA SER A 239 15.55 -21.90 15.26
C SER A 239 16.59 -20.78 15.12
N ARG A 240 17.64 -20.99 14.31
CA ARG A 240 18.61 -19.94 13.95
C ARG A 240 18.10 -19.04 12.82
N ALA A 241 17.06 -19.47 12.10
CA ALA A 241 16.41 -18.60 11.10
C ALA A 241 15.99 -17.29 11.75
N ASN A 242 16.31 -16.18 11.11
CA ASN A 242 16.01 -14.84 11.63
C ASN A 242 15.95 -13.83 10.50
N GLY A 243 15.26 -12.71 10.76
CA GLY A 243 15.10 -11.60 9.85
C GLY A 243 13.83 -11.65 9.04
N ALA A 244 13.46 -10.51 8.47
CA ALA A 244 12.26 -10.36 7.66
C ALA A 244 12.48 -10.87 6.22
N SER A 245 11.37 -11.27 5.57
CA SER A 245 11.31 -11.62 4.14
C SER A 245 10.06 -11.06 3.51
N VAL A 246 10.10 -10.81 2.21
CA VAL A 246 8.94 -10.36 1.42
C VAL A 246 8.74 -11.32 0.26
N TYR A 247 7.50 -11.79 0.12
CA TYR A 247 7.12 -12.76 -0.90
C TYR A 247 6.03 -12.18 -1.81
N VAL A 248 6.10 -12.59 -3.08
CA VAL A 248 5.06 -12.42 -4.09
C VAL A 248 4.59 -13.79 -4.57
N LEU A 249 3.42 -13.83 -5.21
CA LEU A 249 2.89 -15.06 -5.78
C LEU A 249 3.86 -15.68 -6.80
N SER A 250 3.99 -17.00 -6.76
CA SER A 250 4.55 -17.82 -7.83
C SER A 250 3.51 -18.82 -8.32
N THR A 251 3.38 -18.94 -9.63
CA THR A 251 2.59 -19.98 -10.30
C THR A 251 3.42 -21.22 -10.63
N GLU A 252 4.75 -21.10 -10.62
CA GLU A 252 5.70 -22.15 -11.00
C GLU A 252 6.34 -22.86 -9.79
N GLY A 253 5.91 -22.53 -8.58
CA GLY A 253 6.48 -23.05 -7.33
C GLY A 253 7.32 -22.00 -6.60
N SER A 254 7.97 -22.39 -5.51
CA SER A 254 8.72 -21.47 -4.65
C SER A 254 10.20 -21.46 -5.02
N GLU A 255 10.82 -20.26 -5.05
CA GLU A 255 12.23 -20.07 -5.41
C GLU A 255 13.19 -20.55 -4.32
N SER A 256 12.73 -20.66 -3.07
CA SER A 256 13.57 -21.09 -1.95
C SER A 256 12.94 -22.19 -1.12
N GLU A 257 13.77 -23.03 -0.49
CA GLU A 257 13.32 -24.07 0.44
C GLU A 257 12.50 -23.49 1.61
N VAL A 258 12.85 -22.29 2.09
CA VAL A 258 12.09 -21.59 3.14
C VAL A 258 10.73 -21.18 2.61
N GLY A 259 10.64 -20.54 1.43
CA GLY A 259 9.37 -20.17 0.81
C GLY A 259 8.49 -21.38 0.51
N LYS A 260 9.10 -22.50 0.07
CA LYS A 260 8.39 -23.76 -0.14
C LYS A 260 7.81 -24.30 1.17
N PHE A 261 8.65 -24.40 2.19
CA PHE A 261 8.21 -24.88 3.51
C PHE A 261 7.06 -24.03 4.06
N LEU A 262 7.19 -22.70 4.04
CA LEU A 262 6.17 -21.78 4.58
C LEU A 262 4.84 -21.90 3.81
N SER A 263 4.87 -21.93 2.49
CA SER A 263 3.66 -22.04 1.68
C SER A 263 2.96 -23.41 1.84
N GLU A 264 3.72 -24.50 2.00
CA GLU A 264 3.17 -25.84 2.29
C GLU A 264 2.56 -25.90 3.69
N GLU A 265 3.18 -25.27 4.70
CA GLU A 265 2.63 -25.18 6.05
C GLU A 265 1.32 -24.39 6.09
N GLU A 266 1.21 -23.30 5.34
CA GLU A 266 -0.02 -22.52 5.19
C GLU A 266 -1.16 -23.39 4.64
N ILE A 267 -0.92 -24.11 3.57
CA ILE A 267 -1.89 -25.06 2.98
C ILE A 267 -2.29 -26.12 3.98
N ARG A 268 -1.33 -26.73 4.68
CA ARG A 268 -1.59 -27.78 5.67
C ARG A 268 -2.43 -27.27 6.84
N ARG A 269 -2.20 -26.06 7.30
CA ARG A 269 -3.00 -25.43 8.37
C ARG A 269 -4.44 -25.19 7.92
N ASP A 270 -4.67 -24.71 6.72
CA ASP A 270 -6.01 -24.50 6.17
C ASP A 270 -6.80 -25.81 6.07
N LEU A 271 -6.18 -26.86 5.55
CA LEU A 271 -6.79 -28.19 5.48
C LEU A 271 -7.19 -28.74 6.86
N ASN A 272 -6.30 -28.60 7.85
CA ASN A 272 -6.55 -29.02 9.23
C ASN A 272 -7.68 -28.22 9.90
N GLN A 273 -7.96 -27.01 9.40
CA GLN A 273 -9.02 -26.14 9.88
C GLN A 273 -10.37 -26.40 9.17
N GLY A 274 -10.42 -27.38 8.25
CA GLY A 274 -11.64 -27.75 7.52
C GLY A 274 -11.93 -26.87 6.30
N SER A 275 -10.95 -26.14 5.80
CA SER A 275 -11.05 -25.41 4.53
C SER A 275 -10.97 -26.41 3.36
N THR A 276 -11.84 -26.26 2.36
CA THR A 276 -11.79 -27.09 1.15
C THR A 276 -10.90 -26.40 0.13
N ILE A 277 -9.77 -27.01 -0.20
CA ILE A 277 -8.96 -26.60 -1.36
C ILE A 277 -9.68 -27.13 -2.59
N ILE A 278 -10.45 -26.29 -3.26
CA ILE A 278 -10.90 -26.60 -4.62
C ILE A 278 -9.75 -26.17 -5.51
N GLU A 279 -9.09 -27.11 -6.17
CA GLU A 279 -8.19 -26.80 -7.28
C GLU A 279 -8.98 -25.94 -8.27
N ILE A 280 -8.36 -24.87 -8.77
CA ILE A 280 -8.92 -24.13 -9.89
C ILE A 280 -8.90 -25.14 -11.04
N ASP A 281 -10.09 -25.60 -11.41
CA ASP A 281 -10.25 -26.58 -12.47
C ASP A 281 -9.61 -26.02 -13.75
N LYS A 282 -8.61 -26.71 -14.26
CA LYS A 282 -7.87 -26.33 -15.48
C LYS A 282 -8.71 -26.53 -16.75
N GLN A 283 -10.04 -26.64 -16.63
CA GLN A 283 -10.93 -27.04 -17.71
C GLN A 283 -11.60 -25.91 -18.49
N GLU A 284 -11.18 -24.66 -18.35
CA GLU A 284 -11.54 -23.65 -19.36
C GLU A 284 -10.34 -23.35 -20.25
N GLU A 285 -10.07 -24.26 -21.18
CA GLU A 285 -9.17 -24.03 -22.32
C GLU A 285 -9.82 -23.00 -23.25
N GLY A 286 -9.34 -21.75 -23.17
CA GLY A 286 -9.84 -20.70 -24.04
C GLY A 286 -9.13 -19.36 -23.83
N VAL A 287 -9.61 -18.37 -24.54
CA VAL A 287 -9.12 -16.97 -24.49
C VAL A 287 -9.11 -16.42 -23.03
N ASP A 288 -10.00 -16.90 -22.17
CA ASP A 288 -10.12 -16.49 -20.77
C ASP A 288 -8.90 -16.90 -19.93
N GLN A 289 -8.31 -18.07 -20.19
CA GLN A 289 -7.09 -18.51 -19.50
C GLN A 289 -5.89 -17.62 -19.85
N ILE A 290 -5.72 -17.33 -21.15
CA ILE A 290 -4.65 -16.44 -21.61
C ILE A 290 -4.83 -15.03 -21.03
N LEU A 291 -6.07 -14.57 -20.91
CA LEU A 291 -6.39 -13.27 -20.33
C LEU A 291 -6.09 -13.23 -18.83
N LEU A 292 -6.39 -14.30 -18.12
CA LEU A 292 -6.08 -14.46 -16.69
C LEU A 292 -4.57 -14.44 -16.46
N ASP A 293 -3.81 -15.23 -17.22
CA ASP A 293 -2.35 -15.30 -17.13
C ASP A 293 -1.71 -13.92 -17.37
N LEU A 294 -2.20 -13.17 -18.34
CA LEU A 294 -1.69 -11.84 -18.67
C LEU A 294 -1.98 -10.79 -17.58
N THR A 295 -3.12 -10.89 -16.92
CA THR A 295 -3.45 -10.01 -15.78
C THR A 295 -2.56 -10.34 -14.59
N MET A 296 -2.34 -11.62 -14.34
CA MET A 296 -1.46 -12.09 -13.27
C MET A 296 -0.02 -11.64 -13.48
N ASP A 297 0.51 -11.64 -14.71
CA ASP A 297 1.87 -11.18 -15.02
C ASP A 297 2.07 -9.70 -14.64
N LYS A 298 1.12 -8.83 -15.01
CA LYS A 298 1.19 -7.40 -14.65
C LYS A 298 1.05 -7.17 -13.15
N THR A 299 0.12 -7.86 -12.53
CA THR A 299 -0.09 -7.79 -11.07
C THR A 299 1.16 -8.28 -10.34
N LEU A 300 1.82 -9.31 -10.84
CA LEU A 300 3.07 -9.82 -10.30
C LEU A 300 4.23 -8.83 -10.47
N GLU A 301 4.36 -8.17 -11.63
CA GLU A 301 5.35 -7.12 -11.85
C GLU A 301 5.18 -5.97 -10.85
N MET A 302 3.94 -5.50 -10.66
CA MET A 302 3.62 -4.47 -9.67
C MET A 302 3.90 -4.94 -8.23
N SER A 303 3.62 -6.20 -7.92
CA SER A 303 3.92 -6.81 -6.63
C SER A 303 5.43 -6.88 -6.37
N LEU A 304 6.22 -7.24 -7.39
CA LEU A 304 7.69 -7.27 -7.30
C LEU A 304 8.28 -5.88 -7.06
N GLU A 305 7.77 -4.85 -7.75
CA GLU A 305 8.22 -3.47 -7.56
C GLU A 305 7.88 -3.00 -6.14
N ALA A 306 6.63 -3.17 -5.70
CA ALA A 306 6.19 -2.82 -4.35
C ALA A 306 6.97 -3.58 -3.27
N GLY A 307 7.20 -4.87 -3.50
CA GLY A 307 8.00 -5.71 -2.62
C GLY A 307 9.44 -5.21 -2.49
N GLY A 308 10.03 -4.73 -3.59
CA GLY A 308 11.37 -4.11 -3.59
C GLY A 308 11.44 -2.88 -2.69
N ASP A 309 10.47 -1.98 -2.82
CA ASP A 309 10.37 -0.78 -1.97
C ASP A 309 10.18 -1.17 -0.48
N VAL A 310 9.37 -2.19 -0.20
CA VAL A 310 9.16 -2.70 1.18
C VAL A 310 10.42 -3.35 1.74
N VAL A 311 11.14 -4.17 0.95
CA VAL A 311 12.43 -4.78 1.36
C VAL A 311 13.44 -3.69 1.70
N GLU A 312 13.54 -2.63 0.89
CA GLU A 312 14.43 -1.51 1.17
C GLU A 312 14.13 -0.89 2.53
N ARG A 313 12.85 -0.61 2.83
CA ARG A 313 12.42 -0.02 4.10
C ARG A 313 12.63 -0.96 5.28
N LEU A 314 12.24 -2.23 5.17
CA LEU A 314 12.42 -3.23 6.23
C LEU A 314 13.89 -3.48 6.55
N SER A 315 14.78 -3.45 5.55
CA SER A 315 16.21 -3.66 5.76
C SER A 315 16.85 -2.65 6.71
N ARG A 316 16.23 -1.49 6.89
CA ARG A 316 16.68 -0.41 7.79
C ARG A 316 16.23 -0.62 9.24
N VAL A 317 15.14 -1.38 9.43
CA VAL A 317 14.52 -1.65 10.73
C VAL A 317 14.90 -3.02 11.27
N ALA A 318 14.79 -4.05 10.43
CA ALA A 318 15.21 -5.39 10.78
C ALA A 318 16.74 -5.43 10.87
N ARG A 319 17.28 -5.86 12.03
CA ARG A 319 18.73 -6.01 12.21
C ARG A 319 19.36 -6.87 11.10
N ARG A 320 18.56 -7.78 10.53
CA ARG A 320 18.93 -8.65 9.41
C ARG A 320 17.69 -8.93 8.58
N MET A 321 17.82 -8.86 7.27
CA MET A 321 16.87 -9.45 6.35
C MET A 321 17.22 -10.92 6.16
N HIS A 322 16.25 -11.82 6.29
CA HIS A 322 16.45 -13.24 5.96
C HIS A 322 16.72 -13.37 4.46
N LYS A 323 15.96 -12.63 3.67
CA LYS A 323 16.16 -12.48 2.22
C LYS A 323 16.31 -11.02 1.84
N LYS A 324 17.37 -10.72 1.09
CA LYS A 324 17.70 -9.34 0.67
C LYS A 324 16.92 -8.88 -0.58
N LYS A 325 16.18 -9.77 -1.20
CA LYS A 325 15.35 -9.52 -2.38
C LYS A 325 13.97 -10.10 -2.13
N VAL A 326 13.01 -9.62 -2.89
CA VAL A 326 11.67 -10.22 -2.96
C VAL A 326 11.81 -11.63 -3.52
N GLU A 327 11.15 -12.60 -2.90
CA GLU A 327 11.11 -13.99 -3.34
C GLU A 327 9.72 -14.36 -3.89
N ARG A 328 9.69 -15.37 -4.72
CA ARG A 328 8.45 -15.93 -5.27
C ARG A 328 8.10 -17.21 -4.53
N ALA A 329 6.86 -17.33 -4.08
CA ALA A 329 6.36 -18.55 -3.43
C ALA A 329 4.86 -18.75 -3.67
N SER A 330 4.39 -20.00 -3.55
CA SER A 330 3.03 -20.38 -3.93
C SER A 330 2.03 -20.19 -2.78
N PHE A 331 2.03 -19.03 -2.14
CA PHE A 331 1.09 -18.71 -1.08
C PHE A 331 -0.35 -18.56 -1.61
N LEU A 332 -1.29 -19.31 -1.01
CA LEU A 332 -2.70 -19.31 -1.42
C LEU A 332 -3.36 -17.95 -1.22
N VAL A 333 -3.01 -17.25 -0.14
CA VAL A 333 -3.59 -15.94 0.20
C VAL A 333 -3.26 -14.87 -0.85
N LEU A 334 -2.16 -15.04 -1.61
CA LEU A 334 -1.75 -14.12 -2.66
C LEU A 334 -2.41 -14.40 -4.03
N LYS A 335 -3.21 -15.45 -4.13
CA LYS A 335 -3.89 -15.81 -5.39
C LYS A 335 -5.06 -14.85 -5.68
N SER A 336 -4.74 -13.61 -6.04
CA SER A 336 -5.70 -12.63 -6.57
C SER A 336 -5.17 -12.09 -7.89
N PRO A 337 -5.81 -12.41 -9.02
CA PRO A 337 -5.27 -12.02 -10.34
C PRO A 337 -5.28 -10.51 -10.56
N ASP A 338 -6.15 -9.77 -9.87
CA ASP A 338 -6.44 -8.36 -10.17
C ASP A 338 -5.84 -7.37 -9.15
N ILE A 339 -5.22 -7.86 -8.05
CA ILE A 339 -4.72 -7.00 -6.96
C ILE A 339 -3.25 -7.28 -6.70
N PRO A 340 -2.35 -6.30 -6.87
CA PRO A 340 -0.96 -6.44 -6.46
C PRO A 340 -0.86 -6.84 -4.99
N SER A 341 -0.09 -7.87 -4.68
CA SER A 341 -0.15 -8.54 -3.38
C SER A 341 1.23 -8.89 -2.85
N LEU A 342 1.44 -8.72 -1.54
CA LEU A 342 2.64 -9.13 -0.82
C LEU A 342 2.28 -9.99 0.39
N LEU A 343 3.14 -10.96 0.70
CA LEU A 343 3.20 -11.56 2.02
C LEU A 343 4.53 -11.18 2.67
N ILE A 344 4.45 -10.70 3.90
CA ILE A 344 5.59 -10.18 4.65
C ILE A 344 5.78 -11.03 5.90
N GLU A 345 6.87 -11.79 5.93
CA GLU A 345 7.39 -12.39 7.15
C GLU A 345 8.14 -11.31 7.92
N THR A 346 7.61 -10.88 9.04
CA THR A 346 8.20 -9.82 9.88
C THR A 346 9.38 -10.31 10.71
N GLY A 347 9.58 -11.63 10.77
CA GLY A 347 10.63 -12.35 11.46
C GLY A 347 10.18 -13.77 11.78
N PHE A 348 11.05 -14.59 12.34
CA PHE A 348 10.71 -15.97 12.70
C PHE A 348 10.43 -16.08 14.20
N ILE A 349 9.17 -16.34 14.56
CA ILE A 349 8.73 -16.44 15.96
C ILE A 349 9.39 -17.64 16.69
N SER A 350 9.85 -18.66 15.95
CA SER A 350 10.61 -19.80 16.48
C SER A 350 11.98 -19.42 17.02
N ASN A 351 12.55 -18.28 16.58
CA ASN A 351 13.81 -17.76 17.09
C ASN A 351 13.59 -16.98 18.40
N PRO A 352 14.22 -17.39 19.53
CA PRO A 352 13.98 -16.75 20.83
C PRO A 352 14.31 -15.26 20.89
N ALA A 353 15.30 -14.81 20.12
CA ALA A 353 15.67 -13.39 20.09
C ALA A 353 14.68 -12.57 19.27
N GLU A 354 14.20 -13.10 18.13
CA GLU A 354 13.18 -12.45 17.30
C GLU A 354 11.82 -12.46 17.96
N SER A 355 11.42 -13.59 18.58
CA SER A 355 10.14 -13.68 19.32
C SER A 355 10.01 -12.57 20.37
N ARG A 356 11.08 -12.29 21.13
CA ARG A 356 11.09 -11.18 22.10
C ARG A 356 10.93 -9.82 21.46
N LYS A 357 11.58 -9.59 20.29
CA LYS A 357 11.46 -8.33 19.56
C LYS A 357 10.06 -8.18 18.95
N LEU A 358 9.52 -9.24 18.33
CA LEU A 358 8.20 -9.24 17.74
C LEU A 358 7.11 -8.98 18.79
N ALA A 359 7.34 -9.34 20.06
CA ALA A 359 6.46 -9.01 21.17
C ALA A 359 6.66 -7.57 21.69
N ASP A 360 7.73 -6.88 21.31
CA ASP A 360 8.00 -5.49 21.71
C ASP A 360 7.22 -4.50 20.86
N GLU A 361 6.44 -3.65 21.52
CA GLU A 361 5.57 -2.69 20.85
C GLU A 361 6.33 -1.65 20.02
N SER A 362 7.49 -1.20 20.50
CA SER A 362 8.33 -0.23 19.78
C SER A 362 8.87 -0.86 18.49
N TYR A 363 9.26 -2.12 18.53
CA TYR A 363 9.71 -2.83 17.32
C TYR A 363 8.59 -3.07 16.32
N GLN A 364 7.38 -3.43 16.81
CA GLN A 364 6.19 -3.55 15.96
C GLN A 364 5.84 -2.23 15.27
N ASN A 365 5.94 -1.10 15.97
CA ASN A 365 5.73 0.23 15.37
C ASN A 365 6.73 0.51 14.24
N LYS A 366 8.01 0.16 14.43
CA LYS A 366 9.04 0.33 13.39
C LYS A 366 8.77 -0.55 12.17
N LEU A 367 8.36 -1.81 12.38
CA LEU A 367 7.99 -2.71 11.29
C LEU A 367 6.79 -2.16 10.52
N ALA A 368 5.74 -1.74 11.23
CA ALA A 368 4.53 -1.16 10.62
C ALA A 368 4.86 0.09 9.78
N GLN A 369 5.71 0.98 10.29
CA GLN A 369 6.17 2.16 9.56
C GLN A 369 6.96 1.78 8.31
N ALA A 370 7.88 0.83 8.40
CA ALA A 370 8.68 0.39 7.26
C ALA A 370 7.79 -0.19 6.15
N ILE A 371 6.79 -1.00 6.50
CA ILE A 371 5.83 -1.57 5.57
C ILE A 371 4.97 -0.47 4.93
N TYR A 372 4.41 0.42 5.74
CA TYR A 372 3.63 1.56 5.26
C TYR A 372 4.41 2.42 4.27
N PHE A 373 5.64 2.84 4.64
CA PHE A 373 6.46 3.67 3.75
C PHE A 373 6.86 2.95 2.46
N GLY A 374 7.14 1.64 2.51
CA GLY A 374 7.45 0.87 1.31
C GLY A 374 6.26 0.82 0.34
N ILE A 375 5.07 0.49 0.82
CA ILE A 375 3.85 0.48 0.01
C ILE A 375 3.50 1.89 -0.50
N ARG A 376 3.71 2.90 0.32
CA ARG A 376 3.50 4.31 -0.04
C ARG A 376 4.46 4.77 -1.14
N ASP A 377 5.75 4.44 -1.04
CA ASP A 377 6.76 4.78 -2.05
C ASP A 377 6.40 4.17 -3.41
N PHE A 378 5.91 2.93 -3.42
CA PHE A 378 5.37 2.28 -4.62
C PHE A 378 4.20 3.07 -5.21
N HIS A 379 3.23 3.51 -4.41
CA HIS A 379 2.05 4.23 -4.92
C HIS A 379 2.34 5.68 -5.33
N ILE A 380 3.42 6.30 -4.86
CA ILE A 380 3.91 7.57 -5.41
C ILE A 380 4.30 7.41 -6.88
N LYS A 381 4.92 6.29 -7.23
CA LYS A 381 5.34 5.94 -8.59
C LYS A 381 4.14 5.40 -9.41
N ASN A 382 3.33 4.56 -8.81
CA ASN A 382 2.26 3.78 -9.41
C ASN A 382 0.89 4.12 -8.79
N THR A 383 0.46 5.37 -8.90
CA THR A 383 -0.84 5.79 -8.37
C THR A 383 -1.97 5.14 -9.16
N PRO A 384 -2.91 4.42 -8.52
CA PRO A 384 -4.06 3.86 -9.19
C PRO A 384 -4.90 4.94 -9.86
N TYR A 385 -5.46 4.59 -11.00
CA TYR A 385 -6.29 5.52 -11.74
C TYR A 385 -7.48 6.05 -10.90
N GLY A 386 -7.77 7.34 -11.02
CA GLY A 386 -8.84 8.01 -10.26
C GLY A 386 -8.55 8.19 -8.77
N ALA A 387 -7.39 7.71 -8.29
CA ALA A 387 -7.00 7.90 -6.90
C ALA A 387 -6.23 9.22 -6.68
N LEU A 388 -6.22 9.66 -5.43
CA LEU A 388 -5.36 10.74 -4.97
C LEU A 388 -3.91 10.31 -5.14
N LYS A 389 -3.12 11.08 -5.88
CA LYS A 389 -1.67 10.83 -5.93
C LYS A 389 -1.08 11.16 -4.57
N PRO A 390 -0.41 10.21 -3.89
CA PRO A 390 0.27 10.53 -2.66
C PRO A 390 1.28 11.63 -2.95
N LYS A 391 1.13 12.78 -2.30
CA LYS A 391 2.10 13.86 -2.45
C LYS A 391 3.42 13.36 -1.89
N ALA A 392 4.54 13.72 -2.53
CA ALA A 392 5.80 13.78 -1.79
C ALA A 392 5.46 14.56 -0.52
N LEU A 393 5.68 13.94 0.64
CA LEU A 393 5.19 14.51 1.89
C LEU A 393 5.72 15.95 2.00
N ASP A 394 4.85 16.93 1.70
CA ASP A 394 5.07 18.32 2.12
C ASP A 394 4.87 18.32 3.63
N TYR A 395 5.94 17.98 4.30
CA TYR A 395 5.97 18.05 5.74
C TYR A 395 6.08 19.51 6.16
N GLU A 396 5.14 20.05 6.93
CA GLU A 396 5.51 21.08 7.86
C GLU A 396 6.64 20.51 8.72
N LEU A 397 7.81 21.10 8.62
CA LEU A 397 8.98 20.65 9.35
C LEU A 397 8.81 21.03 10.82
N TYR A 398 8.73 20.03 11.68
CA TYR A 398 8.89 20.23 13.11
C TYR A 398 10.39 20.35 13.39
N GLU A 399 10.81 21.36 14.14
CA GLU A 399 12.20 21.52 14.53
C GLU A 399 12.37 21.11 15.99
N TYR A 400 13.32 20.21 16.23
CA TYR A 400 13.75 19.79 17.57
C TYR A 400 15.15 20.28 17.84
N GLU A 401 15.33 21.01 18.94
CA GLU A 401 16.64 21.43 19.40
C GLU A 401 17.28 20.29 20.20
N VAL A 402 18.43 19.82 19.74
CA VAL A 402 19.21 18.73 20.37
C VAL A 402 19.67 19.14 21.76
N LYS A 403 19.36 18.33 22.75
CA LYS A 403 19.76 18.49 24.14
C LYS A 403 20.96 17.62 24.50
N SER A 404 21.61 17.93 25.62
CA SER A 404 22.71 17.12 26.15
C SER A 404 22.23 15.70 26.46
N GLY A 405 22.93 14.70 25.91
CA GLY A 405 22.58 13.29 26.04
C GLY A 405 21.73 12.71 24.93
N ASP A 406 21.23 13.55 23.99
CA ASP A 406 20.47 13.06 22.86
C ASP A 406 21.34 12.34 21.84
N THR A 407 20.76 11.32 21.22
CA THR A 407 21.32 10.66 20.04
C THR A 407 20.33 10.71 18.90
N LEU A 408 20.81 10.80 17.65
CA LEU A 408 19.93 10.85 16.48
C LEU A 408 19.02 9.62 16.39
N SER A 409 19.50 8.45 16.82
CA SER A 409 18.69 7.23 16.84
C SER A 409 17.59 7.28 17.89
N GLN A 410 17.86 7.84 19.09
CA GLN A 410 16.81 7.99 20.12
C GLN A 410 15.77 9.03 19.67
N ILE A 411 16.22 10.17 19.17
CA ILE A 411 15.32 11.20 18.62
C ILE A 411 14.45 10.62 17.50
N ALA A 412 15.05 9.84 16.57
CA ALA A 412 14.28 9.20 15.50
C ALA A 412 13.20 8.27 16.07
N VAL A 413 13.53 7.44 17.06
CA VAL A 413 12.57 6.54 17.72
C VAL A 413 11.45 7.30 18.42
N ASP A 414 11.78 8.38 19.15
CA ASP A 414 10.82 9.16 19.92
C ASP A 414 9.79 9.87 19.02
N TYR A 415 10.20 10.21 17.79
CA TYR A 415 9.33 10.86 16.80
C TYR A 415 8.81 9.91 15.71
N GLY A 416 9.05 8.60 15.84
CA GLY A 416 8.50 7.59 14.93
C GLY A 416 9.19 7.49 13.58
N PHE A 417 10.44 7.95 13.48
CA PHE A 417 11.28 7.87 12.28
C PHE A 417 12.43 6.89 12.43
N THR A 418 13.04 6.50 11.33
CA THR A 418 14.34 5.84 11.37
C THR A 418 15.46 6.89 11.44
N MET A 419 16.62 6.51 11.97
CA MET A 419 17.80 7.38 11.98
C MET A 419 18.15 7.86 10.55
N ASP A 420 18.01 6.96 9.56
CA ASP A 420 18.29 7.26 8.15
C ASP A 420 17.28 8.26 7.56
N ASP A 421 16.03 8.20 7.98
CA ASP A 421 15.05 9.22 7.59
C ASP A 421 15.49 10.60 8.08
N LEU A 422 15.91 10.71 9.35
CA LEU A 422 16.39 11.97 9.90
C LEU A 422 17.69 12.43 9.24
N LEU A 423 18.61 11.53 8.91
CA LEU A 423 19.82 11.86 8.15
C LEU A 423 19.44 12.49 6.81
N ARG A 424 18.52 11.86 6.05
CA ARG A 424 18.07 12.38 4.75
C ARG A 424 17.34 13.71 4.86
N PHE A 425 16.36 13.82 5.78
CA PHE A 425 15.57 15.03 5.93
C PHE A 425 16.40 16.25 6.33
N ASN A 426 17.47 16.01 7.06
CA ASN A 426 18.34 17.06 7.55
C ASN A 426 19.63 17.23 6.74
N GLY A 427 19.83 16.46 5.68
CA GLY A 427 21.07 16.47 4.88
C GLY A 427 22.31 16.10 5.69
N LEU A 428 22.15 15.31 6.77
CA LEU A 428 23.23 14.94 7.65
C LEU A 428 24.06 13.81 7.06
N LYS A 429 25.40 13.95 7.10
CA LYS A 429 26.33 12.92 6.62
C LYS A 429 26.67 11.86 7.69
N SER A 430 26.33 12.10 8.95
CA SER A 430 26.58 11.19 10.06
C SER A 430 25.58 11.40 11.19
N SER A 431 25.46 10.43 12.09
CA SER A 431 24.59 10.48 13.27
C SER A 431 25.10 11.34 14.43
N LYS A 432 26.25 12.02 14.26
CA LYS A 432 26.79 12.90 15.30
C LYS A 432 25.94 14.16 15.38
N LEU A 433 25.46 14.47 16.59
CA LEU A 433 24.70 15.67 16.90
C LEU A 433 25.51 16.65 17.75
N VAL A 434 25.16 17.91 17.64
CA VAL A 434 25.69 18.98 18.50
C VAL A 434 24.54 19.53 19.34
N VAL A 435 24.76 19.74 20.63
CA VAL A 435 23.76 20.39 21.51
C VAL A 435 23.40 21.76 20.95
N GLY A 436 22.09 22.04 20.87
CA GLY A 436 21.56 23.24 20.22
C GLY A 436 21.34 23.10 18.71
N GLN A 437 21.72 21.97 18.10
CA GLN A 437 21.44 21.70 16.69
C GLN A 437 19.94 21.47 16.48
N ASN A 438 19.35 22.10 15.45
CA ASN A 438 17.97 21.85 15.07
C ASN A 438 17.88 20.65 14.14
N ILE A 439 17.11 19.64 14.54
CA ILE A 439 16.73 18.46 13.73
C ILE A 439 15.32 18.66 13.22
N LYS A 440 15.17 18.63 11.91
CA LYS A 440 13.89 18.76 11.22
C LYS A 440 13.26 17.38 11.05
N PHE A 441 11.97 17.29 11.40
CA PHE A 441 11.16 16.11 11.13
C PHE A 441 10.04 16.48 10.20
N PRO A 442 9.67 15.55 9.30
CA PRO A 442 8.39 15.69 8.65
C PRO A 442 7.27 15.52 9.68
N ARG A 443 6.46 16.53 9.85
CA ARG A 443 5.18 16.40 10.53
C ARG A 443 4.24 15.77 9.51
N ALA A 444 3.73 14.57 9.78
CA ALA A 444 2.53 14.13 9.11
C ALA A 444 1.49 15.23 9.34
N ASN A 445 0.91 15.76 8.27
CA ASN A 445 -0.08 16.83 8.35
C ASN A 445 -1.36 16.20 8.88
N GLU A 446 -1.33 15.85 10.17
CA GLU A 446 -2.50 15.42 10.90
C GLU A 446 -3.28 16.68 11.24
N ASN A 447 -4.57 16.68 10.99
CA ASN A 447 -5.54 17.58 11.62
C ASN A 447 -5.56 17.34 13.16
N LYS A 448 -4.37 17.37 13.79
CA LYS A 448 -4.27 17.31 15.26
C LYS A 448 -4.65 18.67 15.79
N ILE A 449 -5.80 18.73 16.40
CA ILE A 449 -6.24 19.91 17.13
C ILE A 449 -5.26 20.11 18.29
N LYS A 450 -4.61 21.28 18.33
CA LYS A 450 -3.85 21.68 19.51
C LYS A 450 -4.85 22.06 20.60
N GLU A 451 -4.91 21.30 21.66
CA GLU A 451 -5.75 21.61 22.82
C GLU A 451 -4.94 21.65 24.11
N ILE A 452 -5.37 22.48 25.04
CA ILE A 452 -4.79 22.56 26.37
C ILE A 452 -5.72 21.80 27.33
N TYR A 453 -5.29 20.59 27.69
CA TYR A 453 -6.00 19.78 28.68
C TYR A 453 -5.54 20.15 30.07
N VAL A 454 -6.50 20.41 30.95
CA VAL A 454 -6.23 20.66 32.40
C VAL A 454 -6.45 19.36 33.15
N VAL A 455 -5.40 18.83 33.78
CA VAL A 455 -5.43 17.57 34.53
C VAL A 455 -6.44 17.67 35.66
N LYS A 456 -7.36 16.71 35.70
CA LYS A 456 -8.42 16.62 36.72
C LYS A 456 -8.04 15.59 37.79
N ASN A 457 -8.75 15.62 38.90
CA ASN A 457 -8.55 14.64 39.97
C ASN A 457 -8.85 13.21 39.44
N GLY A 458 -7.91 12.28 39.66
CA GLY A 458 -8.00 10.90 39.23
C GLY A 458 -7.52 10.63 37.79
N ASP A 459 -7.04 11.64 37.05
CA ASP A 459 -6.44 11.45 35.75
C ASP A 459 -5.07 10.80 35.87
N THR A 460 -4.79 9.91 34.91
CA THR A 460 -3.45 9.40 34.64
C THR A 460 -2.98 9.86 33.27
N LEU A 461 -1.68 10.08 33.12
CA LEU A 461 -1.11 10.47 31.82
C LEU A 461 -1.42 9.45 30.71
N SER A 462 -1.51 8.16 31.07
CA SER A 462 -1.84 7.07 30.14
C SER A 462 -3.28 7.15 29.63
N GLU A 463 -4.25 7.40 30.53
CA GLU A 463 -5.66 7.55 30.14
C GLU A 463 -5.89 8.82 29.31
N ILE A 464 -5.17 9.90 29.63
CA ILE A 464 -5.22 11.13 28.84
C ILE A 464 -4.68 10.85 27.42
N ALA A 465 -3.52 10.20 27.29
CA ALA A 465 -2.95 9.85 25.99
C ALA A 465 -3.91 8.99 25.16
N GLN A 466 -4.51 7.97 25.80
CA GLN A 466 -5.48 7.08 25.14
C GLN A 466 -6.73 7.83 24.66
N SER A 467 -7.26 8.78 25.44
CA SER A 467 -8.44 9.56 25.05
C SER A 467 -8.21 10.50 23.86
N TRP A 468 -6.96 10.82 23.56
CA TRP A 468 -6.53 11.66 22.45
C TRP A 468 -5.88 10.87 21.31
N ASN A 469 -5.98 9.54 21.35
CA ASN A 469 -5.38 8.64 20.35
C ASN A 469 -3.90 8.91 20.09
N ILE A 470 -3.14 9.20 21.14
CA ILE A 470 -1.69 9.38 21.08
C ILE A 470 -1.02 8.42 22.06
N SER A 471 0.25 8.11 21.81
CA SER A 471 1.03 7.30 22.75
C SER A 471 1.38 8.07 24.02
N LEU A 472 1.59 7.35 25.12
CA LEU A 472 2.05 7.92 26.37
C LEU A 472 3.40 8.66 26.21
N ALA A 473 4.30 8.09 25.40
CA ALA A 473 5.59 8.69 25.08
C ALA A 473 5.42 10.02 24.32
N GLU A 474 4.47 10.07 23.38
CA GLU A 474 4.14 11.26 22.60
C GLU A 474 3.58 12.37 23.52
N LEU A 475 2.62 12.04 24.40
CA LEU A 475 2.07 13.02 25.34
C LEU A 475 3.15 13.57 26.28
N ARG A 476 4.07 12.71 26.74
CA ARG A 476 5.21 13.14 27.56
C ARG A 476 6.13 14.09 26.79
N SER A 477 6.48 13.75 25.56
CA SER A 477 7.32 14.57 24.70
C SER A 477 6.70 15.93 24.40
N GLN A 478 5.40 15.97 24.07
CA GLN A 478 4.66 17.21 23.83
C GLN A 478 4.69 18.18 25.03
N ASN A 479 4.88 17.65 26.23
CA ASN A 479 4.82 18.43 27.47
C ASN A 479 6.14 18.45 28.25
N ASN A 480 7.24 17.99 27.67
CA ASN A 480 8.57 17.92 28.31
C ASN A 480 8.56 17.20 29.68
N LEU A 481 7.75 16.13 29.82
CA LEU A 481 7.64 15.39 31.06
C LEU A 481 8.72 14.31 31.14
N SER A 482 9.49 14.33 32.23
CA SER A 482 10.52 13.31 32.51
C SER A 482 9.93 12.02 33.14
N SER A 483 8.69 12.06 33.63
CA SER A 483 8.00 10.93 34.25
C SER A 483 6.50 10.93 33.91
N ASN A 484 5.78 9.86 34.32
CA ASN A 484 4.33 9.77 34.12
C ASN A 484 3.53 10.47 35.22
N VAL A 485 4.21 11.14 36.16
CA VAL A 485 3.54 11.83 37.27
C VAL A 485 3.03 13.18 36.78
N ILE A 486 1.73 13.41 36.98
CA ILE A 486 1.05 14.66 36.67
C ILE A 486 0.30 15.18 37.91
N LYS A 487 0.06 16.48 37.97
CA LYS A 487 -0.61 17.13 39.09
C LYS A 487 -1.98 17.65 38.67
N VAL A 488 -2.96 17.58 39.57
CA VAL A 488 -4.27 18.21 39.35
C VAL A 488 -4.08 19.70 39.07
N GLY A 489 -4.75 20.22 38.04
CA GLY A 489 -4.58 21.59 37.57
C GLY A 489 -3.40 21.79 36.60
N GLN A 490 -2.54 20.80 36.40
CA GLN A 490 -1.46 20.89 35.42
C GLN A 490 -2.05 21.02 34.00
N ARG A 491 -1.49 21.95 33.22
CA ARG A 491 -1.90 22.15 31.82
C ARG A 491 -1.02 21.32 30.92
N LEU A 492 -1.63 20.43 30.17
CA LEU A 492 -0.97 19.61 29.16
C LEU A 492 -1.35 20.13 27.76
N THR A 493 -0.36 20.42 26.95
CA THR A 493 -0.59 20.66 25.53
C THR A 493 -0.71 19.31 24.83
N ILE A 494 -1.82 19.07 24.14
CA ILE A 494 -2.09 17.82 23.45
C ILE A 494 -2.30 18.13 21.98
N TYR A 495 -1.51 17.49 21.13
CA TYR A 495 -1.72 17.43 19.70
C TYR A 495 -2.27 16.05 19.40
N GLY A 496 -3.58 15.92 19.26
CA GLY A 496 -4.25 14.64 19.07
C GLY A 496 -5.65 14.84 18.48
N GLN A 497 -6.30 13.73 18.15
CA GLN A 497 -7.72 13.72 17.79
C GLN A 497 -8.50 13.21 18.99
N VAL A 498 -9.49 13.97 19.42
CA VAL A 498 -10.45 13.45 20.41
C VAL A 498 -11.24 12.34 19.72
N ILE A 499 -11.09 11.11 20.20
CA ILE A 499 -12.02 10.05 19.80
C ILE A 499 -13.36 10.37 20.47
N GLU A 500 -14.26 11.00 19.76
CA GLU A 500 -15.67 10.96 20.13
C GLU A 500 -16.16 9.53 19.95
N GLN A 501 -16.08 8.74 21.01
CA GLN A 501 -16.76 7.45 21.02
C GLN A 501 -18.26 7.70 20.86
N PRO A 502 -18.98 6.93 20.03
CA PRO A 502 -20.42 7.08 19.90
C PRO A 502 -21.05 6.90 21.26
N LYS A 503 -21.61 7.98 21.82
CA LYS A 503 -22.27 7.97 23.11
C LYS A 503 -23.58 7.22 22.99
N THR A 504 -23.59 5.96 23.39
CA THR A 504 -24.85 5.23 23.57
C THR A 504 -25.54 5.77 24.82
N VAL A 505 -26.78 6.25 24.69
CA VAL A 505 -27.55 6.68 25.84
C VAL A 505 -28.16 5.46 26.52
N TYR A 506 -27.71 5.17 27.74
CA TYR A 506 -28.28 4.13 28.59
C TYR A 506 -29.25 4.76 29.62
N ILE A 507 -30.45 4.18 29.73
CA ILE A 507 -31.41 4.60 30.75
C ILE A 507 -31.30 3.63 31.92
N VAL A 508 -30.93 4.16 33.10
CA VAL A 508 -30.73 3.37 34.31
C VAL A 508 -32.04 2.69 34.73
N LYS A 509 -32.00 1.39 34.93
CA LYS A 509 -33.12 0.56 35.35
C LYS A 509 -33.02 0.27 36.88
N ARG A 510 -34.13 -0.17 37.46
CA ARG A 510 -34.15 -0.58 38.87
C ARG A 510 -33.20 -1.78 39.07
N GLY A 511 -32.26 -1.62 40.00
CA GLY A 511 -31.24 -2.62 40.33
C GLY A 511 -29.92 -2.44 39.62
N ASP A 512 -29.81 -1.52 38.61
CA ASP A 512 -28.55 -1.25 37.95
C ASP A 512 -27.53 -0.59 38.88
N THR A 513 -26.29 -1.03 38.75
CA THR A 513 -25.12 -0.32 39.28
C THR A 513 -24.27 0.23 38.15
N LEU A 514 -23.54 1.30 38.42
CA LEU A 514 -22.66 1.90 37.43
C LEU A 514 -21.58 0.92 36.96
N SER A 515 -21.16 -0.02 37.81
CA SER A 515 -20.19 -1.07 37.49
C SER A 515 -20.74 -2.10 36.52
N GLU A 516 -21.99 -2.54 36.72
CA GLU A 516 -22.66 -3.50 35.81
C GLU A 516 -22.97 -2.86 34.48
N ILE A 517 -23.39 -1.59 34.44
CA ILE A 517 -23.60 -0.84 33.21
C ILE A 517 -22.27 -0.73 32.44
N ALA A 518 -21.17 -0.44 33.13
CA ALA A 518 -19.84 -0.36 32.51
C ALA A 518 -19.40 -1.71 31.91
N LEU A 519 -19.54 -2.79 32.68
CA LEU A 519 -19.21 -4.14 32.24
C LEU A 519 -20.02 -4.57 31.01
N LYS A 520 -21.34 -4.34 31.03
CA LYS A 520 -22.26 -4.68 29.95
C LYS A 520 -21.99 -3.93 28.66
N ASN A 521 -21.46 -2.72 28.76
CA ASN A 521 -21.13 -1.86 27.63
C ASN A 521 -19.63 -1.86 27.30
N LYS A 522 -18.85 -2.80 27.84
CA LYS A 522 -17.40 -2.95 27.58
C LYS A 522 -16.59 -1.66 27.85
N THR A 523 -16.99 -0.90 28.85
CA THR A 523 -16.34 0.34 29.28
C THR A 523 -16.00 0.29 30.77
N THR A 524 -15.52 1.39 31.35
CA THR A 524 -15.20 1.48 32.77
C THR A 524 -16.19 2.39 33.51
N THR A 525 -16.41 2.13 34.80
CA THR A 525 -17.21 2.99 35.69
C THR A 525 -16.73 4.43 35.62
N LYS A 526 -15.40 4.63 35.66
CA LYS A 526 -14.78 5.97 35.54
C LYS A 526 -15.10 6.66 34.20
N ALA A 527 -15.12 5.93 33.10
CA ALA A 527 -15.43 6.48 31.78
C ALA A 527 -16.90 6.97 31.74
N ILE A 528 -17.84 6.17 32.28
CA ILE A 528 -19.25 6.59 32.36
C ILE A 528 -19.40 7.82 33.30
N MET A 529 -18.74 7.82 34.45
CA MET A 529 -18.76 8.97 35.35
C MET A 529 -18.26 10.25 34.67
N ARG A 530 -17.16 10.16 33.94
CA ARG A 530 -16.60 11.28 33.14
C ARG A 530 -17.58 11.80 32.10
N SER A 531 -18.12 10.90 31.27
CA SER A 531 -19.03 11.26 30.16
C SER A 531 -20.31 11.94 30.65
N ASN A 532 -20.64 11.77 31.95
CA ASN A 532 -21.84 12.30 32.55
C ASN A 532 -21.58 13.33 33.65
N ASN A 533 -20.35 13.76 33.87
CA ASN A 533 -19.92 14.69 34.92
C ASN A 533 -20.37 14.25 36.33
N LEU A 534 -20.35 12.93 36.60
CA LEU A 534 -20.73 12.39 37.92
C LEU A 534 -19.57 12.49 38.88
N SER A 535 -19.83 13.03 40.07
CA SER A 535 -18.86 13.12 41.18
C SER A 535 -18.81 11.84 42.04
N SER A 536 -19.80 10.95 41.91
CA SER A 536 -19.88 9.67 42.61
C SER A 536 -20.47 8.59 41.71
N SER A 537 -20.35 7.32 42.11
CA SER A 537 -20.92 6.17 41.40
C SER A 537 -22.43 6.00 41.64
N THR A 538 -23.07 6.90 42.40
CA THR A 538 -24.49 6.85 42.69
C THR A 538 -25.31 7.28 41.47
N ILE A 539 -26.24 6.43 41.06
CA ILE A 539 -27.13 6.66 39.91
C ILE A 539 -28.59 6.44 40.31
N SER A 540 -29.51 7.08 39.63
CA SER A 540 -30.94 7.01 39.91
C SER A 540 -31.69 6.31 38.77
N VAL A 541 -32.74 5.56 39.13
CA VAL A 541 -33.61 4.91 38.12
C VAL A 541 -34.21 5.97 37.19
N GLY A 542 -34.15 5.73 35.88
CA GLY A 542 -34.57 6.68 34.85
C GLY A 542 -33.50 7.68 34.43
N GLN A 543 -32.37 7.73 35.12
CA GLN A 543 -31.25 8.60 34.72
C GLN A 543 -30.71 8.19 33.35
N LYS A 544 -30.51 9.17 32.46
CA LYS A 544 -29.89 8.95 31.17
C LYS A 544 -28.37 9.10 31.31
N LEU A 545 -27.64 8.05 30.98
CA LEU A 545 -26.18 8.02 31.02
C LEU A 545 -25.62 7.95 29.59
N ALA A 546 -24.76 8.87 29.26
CA ALA A 546 -23.90 8.72 28.06
C ALA A 546 -22.83 7.66 28.36
N VAL A 547 -22.90 6.54 27.69
CA VAL A 547 -21.95 5.42 27.83
C VAL A 547 -20.99 5.46 26.64
N PRO A 548 -19.68 5.70 26.88
CA PRO A 548 -18.66 5.74 25.84
C PRO A 548 -18.27 4.35 25.38
#